data_47cca13c1770799f714088b945ae24e9
#
_entry.id   47cca13c1770799f714088b945ae24e9
#
_cell.length_a   1.000
_cell.length_b   1.000
_cell.length_c   1.000
_cell.angle_alpha   90.00
_cell.angle_beta   90.00
_cell.angle_gamma   90.00
#
_symmetry.space_group_name_H-M   'P 1'
#
loop_
_entity.id
_entity.type
_entity.pdbx_description
1 polymer ?
#
loop_
_entity_poly.entity_id
_entity_poly.type
_entity_poly.pdbx_seq_one_letter_code
_entity_poly.pdbx_strand_id
1 'polypeptide(L)'
;MFTKKEKDTSKLVDTVFKIASLAKKAKKELGNDKVIDATLGSLYDEDNNLVTLNSFFNTYRNLDNSDYAKYSSTFSGNFKYKEAIKNYVIGNSFKNLKERIIATPGGTGAISITISNMLSKDETIIIPNIGWTSYNIMAKENNLNIIQYKMFDDNNNFNLIDLKNKIKDSLNKQNKALVIINSPLHNPTGYSLTNNEWKELVRFINEDCDNKEVILLNDIAYIDYSYNLNTVKDYFKELDNLNNNALLVICYSCSKTFTIYGMRLGASIILHKDEEVLDELANAYDKSCRTYWSNSNNGAMTSISNVLNDNYTEFIKEKEQYINLLKERSDILLKEAKENELPIYPYKEGFFITIKVDNSIKDKYHQELIKENIFTVQVNEGIRVAVCSLPINKCYGLSKRLKDILNKVKG
;
A
#
# COMPACT_ATOMS: atom_id res chain seq x y z
N MET A 1 4.84 -34.84 -10.77
CA MET A 1 4.68 -33.40 -10.52
C MET A 1 6.00 -32.91 -9.96
N PHE A 2 6.60 -31.86 -10.54
CA PHE A 2 7.93 -31.37 -10.12
C PHE A 2 7.87 -30.29 -9.01
N THR A 3 6.67 -29.74 -8.76
CA THR A 3 6.43 -28.75 -7.70
C THR A 3 6.19 -29.44 -6.36
N LYS A 4 6.40 -28.71 -5.25
CA LYS A 4 6.03 -29.20 -3.91
C LYS A 4 4.54 -29.53 -3.89
N LYS A 5 4.14 -30.57 -3.12
CA LYS A 5 2.76 -31.06 -3.03
C LYS A 5 1.77 -29.97 -2.59
N GLU A 6 2.21 -29.09 -1.69
CA GLU A 6 1.43 -28.00 -1.11
C GLU A 6 1.41 -26.73 -1.99
N LYS A 7 2.16 -26.73 -3.11
CA LYS A 7 2.24 -25.53 -3.96
C LYS A 7 0.98 -25.37 -4.78
N ASP A 8 0.35 -24.19 -4.70
CA ASP A 8 -0.74 -23.83 -5.61
C ASP A 8 -0.14 -23.65 -7.04
N THR A 9 -0.55 -24.54 -7.95
CA THR A 9 -0.15 -24.51 -9.36
C THR A 9 -1.25 -23.98 -10.27
N SER A 10 -2.33 -23.45 -9.71
CA SER A 10 -3.41 -22.82 -10.47
C SER A 10 -2.88 -21.55 -11.19
N LYS A 11 -3.49 -21.24 -12.33
CA LYS A 11 -3.11 -20.02 -13.05
C LYS A 11 -3.46 -18.79 -12.22
N LEU A 12 -2.45 -17.98 -11.93
CA LEU A 12 -2.69 -16.68 -11.32
C LEU A 12 -3.46 -15.77 -12.30
N VAL A 13 -4.68 -15.43 -11.95
CA VAL A 13 -5.49 -14.48 -12.71
C VAL A 13 -5.33 -13.11 -12.09
N ASP A 14 -4.43 -12.30 -12.66
CA ASP A 14 -4.34 -10.89 -12.30
C ASP A 14 -5.43 -10.10 -13.03
N THR A 15 -6.51 -9.84 -12.31
CA THR A 15 -7.67 -9.11 -12.85
C THR A 15 -7.31 -7.67 -13.22
N VAL A 16 -6.38 -7.03 -12.51
CA VAL A 16 -5.95 -5.64 -12.77
C VAL A 16 -5.27 -5.55 -14.13
N PHE A 17 -4.26 -6.38 -14.39
CA PHE A 17 -3.57 -6.37 -15.69
C PHE A 17 -4.46 -6.82 -16.84
N LYS A 18 -5.38 -7.76 -16.60
CA LYS A 18 -6.37 -8.16 -17.59
C LYS A 18 -7.25 -6.98 -18.03
N ILE A 19 -7.81 -6.25 -17.07
CA ILE A 19 -8.67 -5.09 -17.37
C ILE A 19 -7.87 -3.93 -17.98
N ALA A 20 -6.65 -3.67 -17.48
CA ALA A 20 -5.76 -2.67 -18.08
C ALA A 20 -5.42 -2.98 -19.55
N SER A 21 -5.25 -4.26 -19.88
CA SER A 21 -5.05 -4.69 -21.27
C SER A 21 -6.28 -4.42 -22.15
N LEU A 22 -7.50 -4.64 -21.62
CA LEU A 22 -8.75 -4.29 -22.31
C LEU A 22 -8.87 -2.78 -22.51
N ALA A 23 -8.54 -1.97 -21.50
CA ALA A 23 -8.52 -0.52 -21.62
C ALA A 23 -7.55 -0.05 -22.70
N LYS A 24 -6.34 -0.63 -22.74
CA LYS A 24 -5.33 -0.31 -23.76
C LYS A 24 -5.83 -0.66 -25.18
N LYS A 25 -6.50 -1.78 -25.33
CA LYS A 25 -7.11 -2.19 -26.61
C LYS A 25 -8.20 -1.20 -27.04
N ALA A 26 -9.11 -0.85 -26.13
CA ALA A 26 -10.18 0.12 -26.39
C ALA A 26 -9.62 1.51 -26.78
N LYS A 27 -8.57 1.99 -26.10
CA LYS A 27 -7.89 3.25 -26.45
C LYS A 27 -7.33 3.22 -27.87
N LYS A 28 -6.77 2.08 -28.30
CA LYS A 28 -6.24 1.92 -29.67
C LYS A 28 -7.34 1.91 -30.74
N GLU A 29 -8.51 1.36 -30.43
CA GLU A 29 -9.62 1.19 -31.38
C GLU A 29 -10.51 2.44 -31.45
N LEU A 30 -10.77 3.08 -30.32
CA LEU A 30 -11.78 4.15 -30.19
C LEU A 30 -11.16 5.56 -30.03
N GLY A 31 -9.88 5.63 -29.71
CA GLY A 31 -9.20 6.86 -29.32
C GLY A 31 -9.21 7.06 -27.79
N ASN A 32 -8.19 7.78 -27.32
CA ASN A 32 -7.97 8.00 -25.89
C ASN A 32 -9.13 8.74 -25.22
N ASP A 33 -9.74 9.69 -25.94
CA ASP A 33 -10.80 10.56 -25.39
C ASP A 33 -12.09 9.81 -25.03
N LYS A 34 -12.36 8.69 -25.71
CA LYS A 34 -13.57 7.89 -25.52
C LYS A 34 -13.46 6.84 -24.43
N VAL A 35 -12.28 6.68 -23.83
CA VAL A 35 -12.00 5.61 -22.86
C VAL A 35 -11.63 6.18 -21.50
N ILE A 36 -12.30 5.73 -20.46
CA ILE A 36 -11.95 5.97 -19.06
C ILE A 36 -11.14 4.78 -18.58
N ASP A 37 -9.83 4.99 -18.33
CA ASP A 37 -8.93 3.95 -17.81
C ASP A 37 -8.53 4.26 -16.37
N ALA A 38 -9.31 3.76 -15.43
CA ALA A 38 -9.12 3.91 -13.99
C ALA A 38 -8.64 2.60 -13.35
N THR A 39 -7.73 1.86 -14.03
CA THR A 39 -7.29 0.52 -13.62
C THR A 39 -6.03 0.51 -12.79
N LEU A 40 -4.94 1.12 -13.29
CA LEU A 40 -3.62 1.03 -12.70
C LEU A 40 -3.40 2.03 -11.56
N GLY A 41 -2.73 1.57 -10.50
CA GLY A 41 -2.30 2.40 -9.38
C GLY A 41 -0.96 3.09 -9.63
N SER A 42 -0.73 3.56 -10.84
CA SER A 42 0.40 4.41 -11.22
C SER A 42 -0.09 5.82 -11.51
N LEU A 43 0.71 6.81 -11.21
CA LEU A 43 0.35 8.22 -11.39
C LEU A 43 0.62 8.65 -12.83
N TYR A 44 -0.39 9.24 -13.48
CA TYR A 44 -0.31 9.80 -14.82
C TYR A 44 -0.58 11.30 -14.79
N ASP A 45 0.08 12.04 -15.68
CA ASP A 45 -0.15 13.47 -15.88
C ASP A 45 -1.44 13.74 -16.71
N GLU A 46 -1.68 15.00 -17.06
CA GLU A 46 -2.85 15.41 -17.83
C GLU A 46 -2.77 15.01 -19.32
N ASP A 47 -1.57 14.71 -19.82
CA ASP A 47 -1.32 14.24 -21.18
C ASP A 47 -1.32 12.69 -21.27
N ASN A 48 -1.70 11.99 -20.19
CA ASN A 48 -1.67 10.54 -20.04
C ASN A 48 -0.26 9.92 -20.12
N ASN A 49 0.79 10.67 -19.78
CA ASN A 49 2.12 10.12 -19.61
C ASN A 49 2.29 9.61 -18.17
N LEU A 50 3.04 8.51 -18.03
CA LEU A 50 3.44 8.07 -16.70
C LEU A 50 4.31 9.14 -16.03
N VAL A 51 3.91 9.61 -14.87
CA VAL A 51 4.70 10.59 -14.12
C VAL A 51 6.04 9.99 -13.71
N THR A 52 7.10 10.72 -14.04
CA THR A 52 8.47 10.40 -13.66
C THR A 52 9.10 11.65 -13.05
N LEU A 53 9.46 11.60 -11.76
CA LEU A 53 10.04 12.77 -11.08
C LEU A 53 11.44 13.09 -11.62
N ASN A 54 11.60 14.29 -12.20
CA ASN A 54 12.87 14.74 -12.74
C ASN A 54 13.95 14.84 -11.68
N SER A 55 13.60 15.27 -10.46
CA SER A 55 14.48 15.31 -9.30
C SER A 55 15.14 13.95 -9.02
N PHE A 56 14.40 12.85 -9.18
CA PHE A 56 14.98 11.50 -9.06
C PHE A 56 15.75 11.08 -10.32
N PHE A 57 15.16 11.21 -11.50
CA PHE A 57 15.75 10.64 -12.72
C PHE A 57 16.99 11.39 -13.19
N ASN A 58 17.10 12.69 -12.93
CA ASN A 58 18.34 13.44 -13.19
C ASN A 58 19.47 12.95 -12.26
N THR A 59 19.19 12.80 -10.97
CA THR A 59 20.16 12.22 -10.02
C THR A 59 20.58 10.80 -10.44
N TYR A 60 19.61 9.96 -10.86
CA TYR A 60 19.88 8.59 -11.30
C TYR A 60 20.78 8.54 -12.54
N ARG A 61 20.52 9.36 -13.56
CA ARG A 61 21.35 9.42 -14.80
C ARG A 61 22.77 9.91 -14.57
N ASN A 62 22.99 10.70 -13.52
CA ASN A 62 24.28 11.28 -13.19
C ASN A 62 25.14 10.40 -12.25
N LEU A 63 24.67 9.20 -11.93
CA LEU A 63 25.47 8.22 -11.18
C LEU A 63 26.63 7.68 -12.02
N ASP A 64 27.73 7.36 -11.36
CA ASP A 64 28.83 6.62 -11.99
C ASP A 64 28.40 5.19 -12.36
N ASN A 65 28.99 4.65 -13.43
CA ASN A 65 28.72 3.26 -13.85
C ASN A 65 28.96 2.26 -12.73
N SER A 66 29.93 2.52 -11.84
CA SER A 66 30.20 1.70 -10.68
C SER A 66 29.04 1.63 -9.69
N ASP A 67 28.25 2.71 -9.57
CA ASP A 67 27.07 2.74 -8.69
C ASP A 67 25.92 1.86 -9.20
N TYR A 68 25.81 1.75 -10.53
CA TYR A 68 24.85 0.81 -11.14
C TYR A 68 25.30 -0.65 -11.02
N ALA A 69 26.61 -0.91 -11.15
CA ALA A 69 27.15 -2.25 -11.34
C ALA A 69 27.48 -2.97 -10.02
N LYS A 70 27.85 -2.25 -8.97
CA LYS A 70 28.27 -2.86 -7.71
C LYS A 70 27.09 -3.38 -6.89
N TYR A 71 27.35 -4.44 -6.13
CA TYR A 71 26.44 -4.86 -5.07
C TYR A 71 26.39 -3.82 -3.94
N SER A 72 25.30 -3.77 -3.19
CA SER A 72 25.27 -2.99 -1.94
C SER A 72 26.20 -3.60 -0.89
N SER A 73 26.59 -2.81 0.10
CA SER A 73 27.54 -3.21 1.14
C SER A 73 27.04 -4.32 2.06
N THR A 74 25.73 -4.50 2.18
CA THR A 74 25.10 -5.58 2.96
C THR A 74 23.89 -6.17 2.22
N PHE A 75 23.41 -7.34 2.63
CA PHE A 75 22.23 -7.98 2.05
C PHE A 75 20.96 -7.17 2.31
N SER A 76 20.89 -6.47 3.44
CA SER A 76 19.79 -5.57 3.82
C SER A 76 19.93 -4.15 3.29
N GLY A 77 20.83 -3.90 2.33
CA GLY A 77 21.02 -2.60 1.67
C GLY A 77 22.25 -1.82 2.15
N ASN A 78 22.56 -0.72 1.45
CA ASN A 78 23.70 0.11 1.83
C ASN A 78 23.35 1.07 2.99
N PHE A 79 24.39 1.45 3.75
CA PHE A 79 24.23 2.28 4.95
C PHE A 79 23.58 3.63 4.65
N LYS A 80 24.04 4.33 3.60
CA LYS A 80 23.51 5.65 3.23
C LYS A 80 22.01 5.62 2.91
N TYR A 81 21.55 4.57 2.23
CA TYR A 81 20.15 4.37 1.94
C TYR A 81 19.33 4.15 3.21
N LYS A 82 19.80 3.26 4.10
CA LYS A 82 19.12 2.98 5.37
C LYS A 82 18.99 4.24 6.22
N GLU A 83 20.04 5.03 6.30
CA GLU A 83 20.05 6.30 7.02
C GLU A 83 19.10 7.33 6.38
N ALA A 84 19.15 7.50 5.06
CA ALA A 84 18.26 8.41 4.34
C ALA A 84 16.79 8.00 4.51
N ILE A 85 16.46 6.71 4.43
CA ILE A 85 15.10 6.20 4.67
C ILE A 85 14.68 6.41 6.13
N LYS A 86 15.56 6.14 7.11
CA LYS A 86 15.29 6.44 8.51
C LYS A 86 14.88 7.90 8.68
N ASN A 87 15.72 8.82 8.24
CA ASN A 87 15.51 10.25 8.40
C ASN A 87 14.24 10.72 7.68
N TYR A 88 14.00 10.22 6.48
CA TYR A 88 12.86 10.63 5.66
C TYR A 88 11.53 10.04 6.15
N VAL A 89 11.48 8.75 6.44
CA VAL A 89 10.22 8.06 6.77
C VAL A 89 9.83 8.27 8.22
N ILE A 90 10.71 7.99 9.15
CA ILE A 90 10.40 8.01 10.59
C ILE A 90 10.98 9.23 11.33
N GLY A 91 12.10 9.78 10.86
CA GLY A 91 12.75 10.93 11.48
C GLY A 91 12.94 10.73 13.00
N ASN A 92 12.45 11.69 13.77
CA ASN A 92 12.48 11.67 15.24
C ASN A 92 11.13 11.26 15.88
N SER A 93 10.27 10.56 15.14
CA SER A 93 8.92 10.21 15.61
C SER A 93 8.91 9.14 16.69
N PHE A 94 9.91 8.27 16.72
CA PHE A 94 10.07 7.20 17.70
C PHE A 94 11.17 7.53 18.70
N LYS A 95 10.82 7.58 19.97
CA LYS A 95 11.75 7.85 21.09
C LYS A 95 11.91 6.61 21.98
N ASN A 96 10.84 5.84 22.12
CA ASN A 96 10.79 4.64 22.96
C ASN A 96 11.13 3.38 22.19
N LEU A 97 10.76 3.31 20.91
CA LEU A 97 11.10 2.19 20.04
C LEU A 97 12.42 2.43 19.32
N LYS A 98 13.23 1.39 19.24
CA LYS A 98 14.45 1.33 18.42
C LYS A 98 14.11 0.73 17.07
N GLU A 99 14.99 0.94 16.06
CA GLU A 99 14.70 0.49 14.70
C GLU A 99 15.84 -0.30 14.07
N ARG A 100 15.48 -1.18 13.11
CA ARG A 100 16.39 -1.73 12.09
C ARG A 100 15.72 -1.57 10.73
N ILE A 101 16.51 -1.17 9.72
CA ILE A 101 16.01 -0.87 8.37
C ILE A 101 16.58 -1.85 7.37
N ILE A 102 15.71 -2.45 6.60
CA ILE A 102 15.99 -3.49 5.62
C ILE A 102 15.54 -3.02 4.25
N ALA A 103 16.46 -2.86 3.30
CA ALA A 103 16.11 -2.59 1.91
C ALA A 103 15.44 -3.81 1.27
N THR A 104 14.34 -3.59 0.56
CA THR A 104 13.52 -4.66 -0.02
C THR A 104 13.14 -4.36 -1.47
N PRO A 105 12.77 -5.37 -2.27
CA PRO A 105 12.23 -5.17 -3.63
C PRO A 105 10.84 -4.54 -3.61
N GLY A 106 10.75 -3.25 -3.29
CA GLY A 106 9.50 -2.51 -3.11
C GLY A 106 8.78 -2.86 -1.80
N GLY A 107 7.63 -2.22 -1.56
CA GLY A 107 6.75 -2.55 -0.43
C GLY A 107 6.29 -4.01 -0.46
N THR A 108 6.12 -4.60 -1.64
CA THR A 108 5.83 -6.03 -1.80
C THR A 108 6.87 -6.91 -1.10
N GLY A 109 8.16 -6.63 -1.32
CA GLY A 109 9.24 -7.36 -0.65
C GLY A 109 9.23 -7.16 0.86
N ALA A 110 8.94 -5.93 1.34
CA ALA A 110 8.85 -5.65 2.77
C ALA A 110 7.74 -6.46 3.45
N ILE A 111 6.55 -6.50 2.86
CA ILE A 111 5.42 -7.26 3.40
C ILE A 111 5.68 -8.77 3.33
N SER A 112 6.13 -9.27 2.18
CA SER A 112 6.37 -10.70 1.95
C SER A 112 7.44 -11.26 2.88
N ILE A 113 8.57 -10.55 3.04
CA ILE A 113 9.65 -11.00 3.94
C ILE A 113 9.22 -10.95 5.41
N THR A 114 8.38 -9.98 5.80
CA THR A 114 7.81 -9.91 7.14
C THR A 114 6.93 -11.12 7.40
N ILE A 115 5.98 -11.40 6.52
CA ILE A 115 5.08 -12.56 6.66
C ILE A 115 5.88 -13.85 6.78
N SER A 116 6.87 -14.07 5.90
CA SER A 116 7.65 -15.31 5.87
C SER A 116 8.58 -15.52 7.07
N ASN A 117 8.99 -14.44 7.76
CA ASN A 117 9.81 -14.54 8.95
C ASN A 117 8.99 -14.64 10.25
N MET A 118 7.73 -14.17 10.24
CA MET A 118 6.93 -14.01 11.47
C MET A 118 5.91 -15.11 11.69
N LEU A 119 5.46 -15.77 10.62
CA LEU A 119 4.42 -16.78 10.70
C LEU A 119 4.89 -18.12 10.11
N SER A 120 4.62 -19.18 10.85
CA SER A 120 4.81 -20.56 10.40
C SER A 120 3.64 -21.06 9.57
N LYS A 121 3.87 -22.13 8.79
CA LYS A 121 2.79 -22.82 8.08
C LYS A 121 1.63 -23.15 9.04
N ASP A 122 0.41 -23.01 8.53
CA ASP A 122 -0.86 -23.23 9.24
C ASP A 122 -1.21 -22.20 10.33
N GLU A 123 -0.30 -21.24 10.62
CA GLU A 123 -0.64 -20.10 11.44
C GLU A 123 -1.57 -19.13 10.70
N THR A 124 -2.17 -18.21 11.44
CA THR A 124 -3.21 -17.32 10.95
C THR A 124 -2.68 -15.89 10.79
N ILE A 125 -2.97 -15.28 9.65
CA ILE A 125 -2.74 -13.84 9.38
C ILE A 125 -4.07 -13.09 9.36
N ILE A 126 -4.08 -11.87 9.87
CA ILE A 126 -5.24 -10.98 9.92
C ILE A 126 -5.09 -9.88 8.87
N ILE A 127 -6.02 -9.81 7.91
CA ILE A 127 -6.01 -8.84 6.82
C ILE A 127 -7.37 -8.16 6.68
N PRO A 128 -7.47 -6.95 6.07
CA PRO A 128 -8.78 -6.33 5.84
C PRO A 128 -9.60 -7.10 4.81
N ASN A 129 -10.94 -7.13 4.99
CA ASN A 129 -11.85 -7.71 4.00
C ASN A 129 -11.85 -6.94 2.68
N ILE A 130 -11.60 -5.64 2.72
CA ILE A 130 -11.37 -4.77 1.56
C ILE A 130 -9.92 -4.32 1.63
N GLY A 131 -9.08 -4.77 0.70
CA GLY A 131 -7.65 -4.47 0.73
C GLY A 131 -6.95 -4.86 -0.57
N TRP A 132 -5.65 -4.67 -0.59
CA TRP A 132 -4.82 -5.08 -1.71
C TRP A 132 -4.80 -6.61 -1.83
N THR A 133 -5.22 -7.12 -2.98
CA THR A 133 -5.40 -8.57 -3.21
C THR A 133 -4.14 -9.40 -2.98
N SER A 134 -2.96 -8.80 -3.12
CA SER A 134 -1.69 -9.50 -2.91
C SER A 134 -1.46 -9.96 -1.47
N TYR A 135 -2.13 -9.40 -0.47
CA TYR A 135 -2.05 -9.92 0.90
C TYR A 135 -2.56 -11.37 0.96
N ASN A 136 -3.67 -11.66 0.27
CA ASN A 136 -4.20 -13.03 0.17
C ASN A 136 -3.23 -13.98 -0.55
N ILE A 137 -2.57 -13.48 -1.61
CA ILE A 137 -1.60 -14.28 -2.38
C ILE A 137 -0.40 -14.61 -1.50
N MET A 138 0.16 -13.62 -0.81
CA MET A 138 1.30 -13.81 0.10
C MET A 138 0.97 -14.78 1.23
N ALA A 139 -0.23 -14.68 1.81
CA ALA A 139 -0.68 -15.60 2.85
C ALA A 139 -0.76 -17.04 2.33
N LYS A 140 -1.39 -17.26 1.18
CA LYS A 140 -1.50 -18.58 0.54
C LYS A 140 -0.15 -19.18 0.17
N GLU A 141 0.77 -18.37 -0.40
CA GLU A 141 2.11 -18.81 -0.74
C GLU A 141 2.94 -19.27 0.47
N ASN A 142 2.64 -18.73 1.66
CA ASN A 142 3.22 -19.15 2.93
C ASN A 142 2.38 -20.23 3.64
N ASN A 143 1.35 -20.77 3.00
CA ASN A 143 0.43 -21.77 3.57
C ASN A 143 -0.23 -21.32 4.90
N LEU A 144 -0.62 -20.05 4.98
CA LEU A 144 -1.26 -19.47 6.15
C LEU A 144 -2.77 -19.55 6.07
N ASN A 145 -3.41 -19.64 7.22
CA ASN A 145 -4.83 -19.38 7.37
C ASN A 145 -5.10 -17.88 7.34
N ILE A 146 -6.22 -17.48 6.75
CA ILE A 146 -6.59 -16.08 6.63
C ILE A 146 -7.82 -15.78 7.46
N ILE A 147 -7.73 -14.81 8.35
CA ILE A 147 -8.87 -14.17 9.00
C ILE A 147 -9.01 -12.75 8.44
N GLN A 148 -10.22 -12.38 8.03
CA GLN A 148 -10.49 -11.03 7.57
C GLN A 148 -11.24 -10.24 8.64
N TYR A 149 -10.81 -9.01 8.91
CA TYR A 149 -11.59 -8.05 9.66
C TYR A 149 -12.42 -7.19 8.72
N LYS A 150 -13.68 -6.91 9.11
CA LYS A 150 -14.56 -5.99 8.39
C LYS A 150 -14.04 -4.57 8.61
N MET A 151 -13.50 -3.96 7.56
CA MET A 151 -12.78 -2.67 7.68
C MET A 151 -13.68 -1.52 8.11
N PHE A 152 -14.93 -1.49 7.67
CA PHE A 152 -15.91 -0.46 8.02
C PHE A 152 -17.13 -1.07 8.70
N ASP A 153 -17.65 -0.37 9.71
CA ASP A 153 -18.95 -0.67 10.31
C ASP A 153 -20.12 -0.21 9.42
N ASP A 154 -21.34 -0.43 9.88
CA ASP A 154 -22.53 -0.06 9.12
C ASP A 154 -22.75 1.47 9.04
N ASN A 155 -22.08 2.22 9.91
CA ASN A 155 -22.06 3.70 9.93
C ASN A 155 -20.89 4.28 9.12
N ASN A 156 -20.12 3.45 8.42
CA ASN A 156 -18.92 3.84 7.68
C ASN A 156 -17.74 4.34 8.53
N ASN A 157 -17.68 4.01 9.80
CA ASN A 157 -16.50 4.23 10.61
C ASN A 157 -15.54 3.06 10.46
N PHE A 158 -14.25 3.29 10.73
CA PHE A 158 -13.31 2.18 10.83
C PHE A 158 -13.73 1.22 11.94
N ASN A 159 -13.89 -0.06 11.61
CA ASN A 159 -14.42 -1.06 12.51
C ASN A 159 -13.36 -1.62 13.47
N LEU A 160 -12.93 -0.78 14.39
CA LEU A 160 -11.93 -1.13 15.38
C LEU A 160 -12.38 -2.28 16.28
N ILE A 161 -13.70 -2.44 16.50
CA ILE A 161 -14.25 -3.52 17.32
C ILE A 161 -13.98 -4.87 16.65
N ASP A 162 -14.30 -5.01 15.37
CA ASP A 162 -14.07 -6.28 14.67
C ASP A 162 -12.56 -6.58 14.58
N LEU A 163 -11.72 -5.57 14.30
CA LEU A 163 -10.28 -5.74 14.29
C LEU A 163 -9.75 -6.27 15.64
N LYS A 164 -10.15 -5.66 16.76
CA LYS A 164 -9.77 -6.10 18.12
C LYS A 164 -10.21 -7.54 18.38
N ASN A 165 -11.41 -7.91 17.97
CA ASN A 165 -11.91 -9.27 18.12
C ASN A 165 -11.08 -10.28 17.31
N LYS A 166 -10.72 -9.97 16.05
CA LYS A 166 -9.88 -10.84 15.22
C LYS A 166 -8.46 -11.01 15.78
N ILE A 167 -7.91 -9.96 16.39
CA ILE A 167 -6.63 -10.06 17.11
C ILE A 167 -6.78 -11.02 18.29
N LYS A 168 -7.81 -10.86 19.15
CA LYS A 168 -8.05 -11.78 20.27
C LYS A 168 -8.25 -13.22 19.81
N ASP A 169 -9.02 -13.44 18.75
CA ASP A 169 -9.23 -14.79 18.17
C ASP A 169 -7.90 -15.44 17.77
N SER A 170 -7.02 -14.70 17.11
CA SER A 170 -5.69 -15.17 16.72
C SER A 170 -4.82 -15.47 17.94
N LEU A 171 -4.76 -14.56 18.91
CA LEU A 171 -4.00 -14.74 20.15
C LEU A 171 -4.46 -15.96 20.97
N ASN A 172 -5.74 -16.24 20.99
CA ASN A 172 -6.29 -17.41 21.68
C ASN A 172 -5.95 -18.72 20.95
N LYS A 173 -5.85 -18.69 19.62
CA LYS A 173 -5.57 -19.85 18.79
C LYS A 173 -4.09 -20.23 18.76
N GLN A 174 -3.18 -19.24 18.67
CA GLN A 174 -1.77 -19.47 18.35
C GLN A 174 -0.78 -18.62 19.19
N ASN A 175 -1.24 -17.93 20.25
CA ASN A 175 -0.48 -17.02 21.11
C ASN A 175 0.22 -15.84 20.39
N LYS A 176 -0.05 -15.65 19.12
CA LYS A 176 0.54 -14.65 18.23
C LYS A 176 -0.53 -14.07 17.32
N ALA A 177 -0.45 -12.79 17.01
CA ALA A 177 -1.27 -12.14 16.01
C ALA A 177 -0.42 -11.31 15.08
N LEU A 178 -0.45 -11.58 13.76
CA LEU A 178 0.06 -10.67 12.75
C LEU A 178 -1.12 -10.01 12.04
N VAL A 179 -1.20 -8.70 12.12
CA VAL A 179 -2.25 -7.90 11.50
C VAL A 179 -1.68 -6.91 10.49
N ILE A 180 -2.27 -6.87 9.30
CA ILE A 180 -1.91 -5.88 8.27
C ILE A 180 -2.89 -4.73 8.30
N ILE A 181 -2.37 -3.51 8.44
CA ILE A 181 -3.10 -2.25 8.31
C ILE A 181 -2.44 -1.41 7.22
N ASN A 182 -3.15 -1.20 6.11
CA ASN A 182 -2.72 -0.28 5.06
C ASN A 182 -3.31 1.11 5.35
N SER A 183 -2.52 1.97 5.95
CA SER A 183 -2.87 3.34 6.33
C SER A 183 -1.57 4.14 6.55
N PRO A 184 -1.54 5.42 6.14
CA PRO A 184 -2.60 6.20 5.47
C PRO A 184 -2.79 5.86 3.99
N LEU A 185 -3.78 6.49 3.36
CA LEU A 185 -4.09 6.39 1.93
C LEU A 185 -4.37 4.95 1.46
N HIS A 186 -5.27 4.28 2.16
CA HIS A 186 -5.59 2.86 1.95
C HIS A 186 -5.91 2.51 0.50
N ASN A 187 -5.27 1.48 -0.02
CA ASN A 187 -5.65 0.83 -1.26
C ASN A 187 -6.63 -0.32 -0.96
N PRO A 188 -7.93 -0.22 -1.33
CA PRO A 188 -8.43 0.59 -2.44
C PRO A 188 -9.31 1.80 -2.09
N THR A 189 -9.51 2.18 -0.82
CA THR A 189 -10.58 3.12 -0.46
C THR A 189 -10.13 4.58 -0.29
N GLY A 190 -8.83 4.83 -0.15
CA GLY A 190 -8.31 6.16 0.19
C GLY A 190 -8.59 6.58 1.64
N TYR A 191 -8.93 5.63 2.52
CA TYR A 191 -9.10 5.90 3.94
C TYR A 191 -7.75 6.02 4.64
N SER A 192 -7.69 6.91 5.61
CA SER A 192 -6.55 7.04 6.53
C SER A 192 -7.07 6.94 7.96
N LEU A 193 -6.52 6.04 8.77
CA LEU A 193 -6.87 5.95 10.19
C LEU A 193 -6.53 7.29 10.87
N THR A 194 -7.38 7.72 11.77
CA THR A 194 -7.16 8.89 12.60
C THR A 194 -6.17 8.59 13.72
N ASN A 195 -5.55 9.63 14.29
CA ASN A 195 -4.68 9.47 15.46
C ASN A 195 -5.42 8.81 16.63
N ASN A 196 -6.72 9.08 16.80
CA ASN A 196 -7.52 8.45 17.85
C ASN A 196 -7.75 6.95 17.61
N GLU A 197 -8.00 6.53 16.37
CA GLU A 197 -8.12 5.10 16.01
C GLU A 197 -6.80 4.36 16.27
N TRP A 198 -5.66 4.96 15.93
CA TRP A 198 -4.34 4.42 16.25
C TRP A 198 -4.11 4.35 17.77
N LYS A 199 -4.42 5.40 18.51
CA LYS A 199 -4.30 5.44 19.97
C LYS A 199 -5.13 4.34 20.64
N GLU A 200 -6.38 4.15 20.21
CA GLU A 200 -7.26 3.11 20.73
C GLU A 200 -6.77 1.69 20.40
N LEU A 201 -6.15 1.51 19.22
CA LEU A 201 -5.55 0.24 18.86
C LEU A 201 -4.30 -0.06 19.71
N VAL A 202 -3.42 0.93 19.89
CA VAL A 202 -2.21 0.79 20.71
C VAL A 202 -2.59 0.49 22.16
N ARG A 203 -3.57 1.21 22.73
CA ARG A 203 -4.08 0.95 24.08
C ARG A 203 -4.56 -0.50 24.21
N PHE A 204 -5.36 -0.97 23.25
CA PHE A 204 -5.85 -2.34 23.24
C PHE A 204 -4.71 -3.37 23.18
N ILE A 205 -3.69 -3.16 22.34
CA ILE A 205 -2.54 -4.07 22.24
C ILE A 205 -1.79 -4.12 23.58
N ASN A 206 -1.62 -2.98 24.22
CA ASN A 206 -0.86 -2.88 25.47
C ASN A 206 -1.59 -3.44 26.70
N GLU A 207 -2.93 -3.30 26.74
CA GLU A 207 -3.73 -3.57 27.95
C GLU A 207 -4.54 -4.86 27.84
N ASP A 208 -5.02 -5.22 26.65
CA ASP A 208 -6.02 -6.28 26.45
C ASP A 208 -5.49 -7.53 25.74
N CYS A 209 -4.19 -7.60 25.41
CA CYS A 209 -3.60 -8.73 24.69
C CYS A 209 -2.79 -9.68 25.57
N ASP A 210 -2.92 -9.64 26.91
CA ASP A 210 -2.34 -10.58 27.88
C ASP A 210 -0.82 -10.79 27.71
N ASN A 211 -0.07 -9.78 27.32
CA ASN A 211 1.35 -9.83 26.96
C ASN A 211 1.72 -10.85 25.84
N LYS A 212 0.73 -11.34 25.07
CA LYS A 212 0.99 -12.19 23.90
C LYS A 212 1.52 -11.37 22.73
N GLU A 213 2.23 -12.04 21.83
CA GLU A 213 2.93 -11.39 20.71
C GLU A 213 1.96 -10.80 19.68
N VAL A 214 2.02 -9.49 19.47
CA VAL A 214 1.28 -8.79 18.41
C VAL A 214 2.27 -8.19 17.41
N ILE A 215 2.18 -8.60 16.16
CA ILE A 215 2.95 -8.03 15.06
C ILE A 215 2.01 -7.10 14.28
N LEU A 216 2.25 -5.81 14.41
CA LEU A 216 1.52 -4.77 13.71
C LEU A 216 2.28 -4.41 12.43
N LEU A 217 1.82 -4.90 11.28
CA LEU A 217 2.37 -4.56 9.97
C LEU A 217 1.61 -3.35 9.41
N ASN A 218 2.25 -2.20 9.39
CA ASN A 218 1.72 -0.98 8.83
C ASN A 218 2.24 -0.76 7.40
N ASP A 219 1.41 -1.02 6.41
CA ASP A 219 1.72 -0.74 5.00
C ASP A 219 1.43 0.73 4.69
N ILE A 220 2.50 1.50 4.47
CA ILE A 220 2.46 2.94 4.21
C ILE A 220 2.83 3.30 2.78
N ALA A 221 2.56 2.41 1.82
CA ALA A 221 3.04 2.55 0.44
C ALA A 221 2.67 3.88 -0.23
N TYR A 222 1.63 4.57 0.23
CA TYR A 222 1.11 5.81 -0.36
C TYR A 222 1.30 7.06 0.51
N ILE A 223 1.91 6.96 1.69
CA ILE A 223 2.00 8.02 2.72
C ILE A 223 2.45 9.38 2.17
N ASP A 224 3.37 9.36 1.22
CA ASP A 224 3.97 10.57 0.65
C ASP A 224 3.11 11.27 -0.41
N TYR A 225 1.89 10.79 -0.62
CA TYR A 225 0.85 11.45 -1.43
C TYR A 225 -0.32 11.96 -0.58
N SER A 226 -0.12 12.07 0.74
CA SER A 226 -1.07 12.76 1.62
C SER A 226 -1.21 14.22 1.23
N TYR A 227 -2.43 14.73 1.32
CA TYR A 227 -2.72 16.15 1.11
C TYR A 227 -2.15 17.05 2.20
N ASN A 228 -1.66 16.46 3.29
CA ASN A 228 -0.97 17.17 4.37
C ASN A 228 0.28 16.40 4.84
N LEU A 229 1.39 16.61 4.14
CA LEU A 229 2.68 15.95 4.43
C LEU A 229 3.21 16.28 5.83
N ASN A 230 2.83 17.42 6.41
CA ASN A 230 3.33 17.86 7.72
C ASN A 230 2.73 17.07 8.88
N THR A 231 1.50 16.55 8.73
CA THR A 231 0.77 15.89 9.82
C THR A 231 0.48 14.41 9.55
N VAL A 232 0.68 13.92 8.33
CA VAL A 232 0.35 12.54 7.97
C VAL A 232 1.08 11.49 8.81
N LYS A 233 2.21 11.85 9.41
CA LYS A 233 3.03 10.99 10.29
C LYS A 233 2.77 11.20 11.78
N ASP A 234 1.83 12.07 12.18
CA ASP A 234 1.58 12.37 13.61
C ASP A 234 1.16 11.14 14.42
N TYR A 235 0.49 10.17 13.77
CA TYR A 235 0.09 8.93 14.42
C TYR A 235 1.29 8.03 14.83
N PHE A 236 2.49 8.24 14.29
CA PHE A 236 3.69 7.53 14.75
C PHE A 236 3.96 7.74 16.24
N LYS A 237 3.55 8.90 16.79
CA LYS A 237 3.65 9.18 18.24
C LYS A 237 2.78 8.23 19.08
N GLU A 238 1.64 7.80 18.52
CA GLU A 238 0.79 6.81 19.18
C GLU A 238 1.45 5.42 19.11
N LEU A 239 2.01 5.05 17.96
CA LEU A 239 2.72 3.78 17.77
C LEU A 239 3.99 3.67 18.63
N ASP A 240 4.65 4.78 18.95
CA ASP A 240 5.82 4.82 19.85
C ASP A 240 5.52 4.37 21.30
N ASN A 241 4.23 4.30 21.65
CA ASN A 241 3.77 3.83 22.96
C ASN A 241 3.53 2.30 23.03
N LEU A 242 3.77 1.53 21.97
CA LEU A 242 3.65 0.08 21.98
C LEU A 242 4.57 -0.54 23.06
N ASN A 243 4.09 -1.58 23.73
CA ASN A 243 4.83 -2.31 24.77
C ASN A 243 5.70 -3.43 24.18
N ASN A 244 6.48 -4.10 25.03
CA ASN A 244 7.41 -5.19 24.63
C ASN A 244 6.72 -6.41 24.01
N ASN A 245 5.40 -6.57 24.18
CA ASN A 245 4.64 -7.63 23.52
C ASN A 245 4.29 -7.32 22.06
N ALA A 246 4.64 -6.13 21.56
CA ALA A 246 4.30 -5.70 20.22
C ALA A 246 5.53 -5.39 19.36
N LEU A 247 5.58 -5.98 18.17
CA LEU A 247 6.51 -5.64 17.12
C LEU A 247 5.80 -4.76 16.08
N LEU A 248 6.33 -3.58 15.81
CA LEU A 248 5.86 -2.73 14.72
C LEU A 248 6.75 -2.94 13.49
N VAL A 249 6.13 -3.19 12.34
CA VAL A 249 6.82 -3.28 11.06
C VAL A 249 6.18 -2.29 10.08
N ILE A 250 6.91 -1.24 9.73
CA ILE A 250 6.49 -0.26 8.73
C ILE A 250 7.01 -0.70 7.37
N CYS A 251 6.09 -0.99 6.44
CA CYS A 251 6.42 -1.37 5.06
C CYS A 251 6.33 -0.16 4.14
N TYR A 252 7.48 0.31 3.67
CA TYR A 252 7.62 1.50 2.84
C TYR A 252 7.90 1.15 1.37
N SER A 253 7.30 1.89 0.44
CA SER A 253 7.45 1.66 -1.00
C SER A 253 7.99 2.89 -1.74
N CYS A 254 9.22 2.81 -2.21
CA CYS A 254 9.80 3.85 -3.09
C CYS A 254 9.10 3.92 -4.46
N SER A 255 8.37 2.86 -4.85
CA SER A 255 7.66 2.81 -6.14
C SER A 255 6.70 3.97 -6.33
N LYS A 256 6.02 4.39 -5.24
CA LYS A 256 5.06 5.51 -5.27
C LYS A 256 5.78 6.82 -5.02
N THR A 257 6.50 6.90 -3.91
CA THR A 257 7.18 8.11 -3.45
C THR A 257 8.05 8.78 -4.51
N PHE A 258 8.83 7.98 -5.25
CA PHE A 258 9.77 8.46 -6.28
C PHE A 258 9.31 8.14 -7.71
N THR A 259 8.09 7.63 -7.89
CA THR A 259 7.53 7.19 -9.19
C THR A 259 8.41 6.17 -9.94
N ILE A 260 9.13 5.32 -9.22
CA ILE A 260 10.07 4.32 -9.75
C ILE A 260 9.51 2.91 -9.70
N TYR A 261 8.30 2.73 -10.20
CA TYR A 261 7.53 1.48 -10.09
C TYR A 261 8.30 0.23 -10.54
N GLY A 262 9.12 0.36 -11.58
CA GLY A 262 9.89 -0.73 -12.18
C GLY A 262 11.22 -1.04 -11.51
N MET A 263 11.79 -0.12 -10.71
CA MET A 263 13.11 -0.31 -10.09
C MET A 263 13.09 -1.24 -8.89
N ARG A 264 11.93 -1.52 -8.35
CA ARG A 264 11.69 -2.47 -7.25
C ARG A 264 12.53 -2.15 -6.01
N LEU A 265 12.26 -1.00 -5.38
CA LEU A 265 12.92 -0.61 -4.14
C LEU A 265 11.89 -0.14 -3.08
N GLY A 266 12.18 -0.46 -1.84
CA GLY A 266 11.42 -0.10 -0.64
C GLY A 266 12.19 -0.46 0.62
N ALA A 267 11.53 -0.41 1.75
CA ALA A 267 12.11 -0.79 3.03
C ALA A 267 11.09 -1.45 3.95
N SER A 268 11.56 -2.43 4.72
CA SER A 268 10.94 -2.88 5.96
C SER A 268 11.64 -2.19 7.12
N ILE A 269 10.93 -1.41 7.90
CA ILE A 269 11.43 -0.72 9.09
C ILE A 269 10.83 -1.46 10.28
N ILE A 270 11.64 -2.25 10.97
CA ILE A 270 11.23 -3.01 12.15
C ILE A 270 11.53 -2.21 13.40
N LEU A 271 10.55 -2.09 14.30
CA LEU A 271 10.66 -1.28 15.51
C LEU A 271 10.19 -2.07 16.73
N HIS A 272 11.02 -2.03 17.78
CA HIS A 272 10.75 -2.67 19.07
C HIS A 272 11.48 -1.93 20.19
N LYS A 273 11.06 -2.11 21.44
CA LYS A 273 11.76 -1.53 22.60
C LYS A 273 13.08 -2.20 22.89
N ASP A 274 13.14 -3.51 22.70
CA ASP A 274 14.30 -4.36 22.99
C ASP A 274 15.19 -4.50 21.76
N GLU A 275 16.46 -4.11 21.91
CA GLU A 275 17.45 -4.17 20.84
C GLU A 275 17.90 -5.60 20.52
N GLU A 276 17.88 -6.53 21.50
CA GLU A 276 18.25 -7.93 21.27
C GLU A 276 17.23 -8.59 20.34
N VAL A 277 15.93 -8.31 20.53
CA VAL A 277 14.86 -8.74 19.63
C VAL A 277 15.07 -8.20 18.22
N LEU A 278 15.44 -6.92 18.10
CA LEU A 278 15.69 -6.30 16.79
C LEU A 278 16.91 -6.89 16.09
N ASP A 279 17.96 -7.22 16.81
CA ASP A 279 19.19 -7.82 16.25
C ASP A 279 18.92 -9.26 15.78
N GLU A 280 18.17 -10.04 16.54
CA GLU A 280 17.70 -11.37 16.12
C GLU A 280 16.89 -11.29 14.83
N LEU A 281 15.91 -10.38 14.78
CA LEU A 281 15.09 -10.16 13.60
C LEU A 281 15.91 -9.68 12.41
N ALA A 282 16.82 -8.72 12.60
CA ALA A 282 17.69 -8.24 11.53
C ALA A 282 18.54 -9.38 10.94
N ASN A 283 19.05 -10.28 11.77
CA ASN A 283 19.78 -11.47 11.33
C ASN A 283 18.90 -12.43 10.51
N ALA A 284 17.62 -12.61 10.90
CA ALA A 284 16.67 -13.42 10.16
C ALA A 284 16.34 -12.77 8.79
N TYR A 285 16.12 -11.45 8.77
CA TYR A 285 15.88 -10.70 7.54
C TYR A 285 17.09 -10.72 6.61
N ASP A 286 18.32 -10.58 7.10
CA ASP A 286 19.54 -10.67 6.28
C ASP A 286 19.66 -12.02 5.58
N LYS A 287 19.39 -13.13 6.30
CA LYS A 287 19.34 -14.47 5.69
C LYS A 287 18.26 -14.58 4.62
N SER A 288 17.07 -14.04 4.89
CA SER A 288 15.98 -14.05 3.93
C SER A 288 16.29 -13.19 2.70
N CYS A 289 16.85 -11.98 2.88
CA CYS A 289 17.33 -11.14 1.80
C CYS A 289 18.35 -11.87 0.93
N ARG A 290 19.35 -12.49 1.57
CA ARG A 290 20.38 -13.28 0.86
C ARG A 290 19.78 -14.41 0.06
N THR A 291 18.75 -15.07 0.59
CA THR A 291 18.13 -16.25 -0.02
C THR A 291 17.21 -15.89 -1.18
N TYR A 292 16.35 -14.87 -1.00
CA TYR A 292 15.29 -14.58 -1.96
C TYR A 292 15.73 -13.69 -3.13
N TRP A 293 16.59 -12.69 -2.90
CA TRP A 293 17.02 -11.75 -3.93
C TRP A 293 18.49 -11.38 -3.91
N SER A 294 19.25 -11.93 -2.97
CA SER A 294 20.70 -11.71 -2.79
C SER A 294 21.09 -10.27 -2.45
N ASN A 295 20.55 -9.29 -3.16
CA ASN A 295 20.87 -7.87 -2.98
C ASN A 295 19.80 -6.99 -3.60
N SER A 296 19.58 -5.79 -3.07
CA SER A 296 18.65 -4.82 -3.62
C SER A 296 19.34 -3.91 -4.66
N ASN A 297 18.55 -3.19 -5.46
CA ASN A 297 19.03 -2.32 -6.53
C ASN A 297 19.90 -1.17 -6.00
N ASN A 298 21.23 -1.29 -6.14
CA ASN A 298 22.18 -0.34 -5.59
C ASN A 298 22.10 1.04 -6.25
N GLY A 299 21.94 1.11 -7.56
CA GLY A 299 21.79 2.40 -8.26
C GLY A 299 20.57 3.18 -7.77
N ALA A 300 19.44 2.49 -7.56
CA ALA A 300 18.25 3.13 -7.01
C ALA A 300 18.46 3.57 -5.55
N MET A 301 19.11 2.75 -4.72
CA MET A 301 19.44 3.12 -3.33
C MET A 301 20.34 4.35 -3.27
N THR A 302 21.38 4.41 -4.09
CA THR A 302 22.31 5.54 -4.18
C THR A 302 21.57 6.82 -4.62
N SER A 303 20.72 6.71 -5.64
CA SER A 303 19.94 7.87 -6.13
C SER A 303 18.98 8.40 -5.07
N ILE A 304 18.25 7.51 -4.38
CA ILE A 304 17.35 7.95 -3.31
C ILE A 304 18.11 8.65 -2.20
N SER A 305 19.27 8.12 -1.80
CA SER A 305 20.11 8.75 -0.78
C SER A 305 20.53 10.16 -1.21
N ASN A 306 20.96 10.32 -2.46
CA ASN A 306 21.39 11.61 -2.99
C ASN A 306 20.21 12.58 -3.13
N VAL A 307 19.03 12.11 -3.59
CA VAL A 307 17.82 12.95 -3.67
C VAL A 307 17.42 13.47 -2.29
N LEU A 308 17.39 12.59 -1.30
CA LEU A 308 16.94 12.95 0.04
C LEU A 308 17.95 13.82 0.81
N ASN A 309 19.24 13.68 0.54
CA ASN A 309 20.29 14.45 1.22
C ASN A 309 20.62 15.75 0.48
N ASP A 310 20.70 15.73 -0.86
CA ASP A 310 21.29 16.82 -1.64
C ASP A 310 20.22 17.61 -2.44
N ASN A 311 19.10 16.97 -2.84
CA ASN A 311 18.09 17.56 -3.72
C ASN A 311 16.67 17.52 -3.11
N TYR A 312 16.57 17.48 -1.79
CA TYR A 312 15.29 17.30 -1.07
C TYR A 312 14.26 18.38 -1.41
N THR A 313 14.66 19.64 -1.43
CA THR A 313 13.75 20.77 -1.68
C THR A 313 13.12 20.71 -3.06
N GLU A 314 13.92 20.40 -4.10
CA GLU A 314 13.42 20.24 -5.46
C GLU A 314 12.48 19.05 -5.57
N PHE A 315 12.85 17.93 -4.96
CA PHE A 315 12.03 16.72 -4.91
C PHE A 315 10.66 16.97 -4.27
N ILE A 316 10.60 17.64 -3.12
CA ILE A 316 9.32 17.94 -2.46
C ILE A 316 8.49 18.91 -3.30
N LYS A 317 9.09 19.96 -3.85
CA LYS A 317 8.38 20.91 -4.71
C LYS A 317 7.77 20.24 -5.95
N GLU A 318 8.51 19.34 -6.60
CA GLU A 318 8.00 18.58 -7.74
C GLU A 318 6.85 17.64 -7.33
N LYS A 319 6.98 16.96 -6.19
CA LYS A 319 5.95 16.08 -5.65
C LYS A 319 4.67 16.82 -5.31
N GLU A 320 4.75 18.01 -4.69
CA GLU A 320 3.58 18.82 -4.31
C GLU A 320 2.69 19.15 -5.51
N GLN A 321 3.24 19.33 -6.70
CA GLN A 321 2.46 19.55 -7.93
C GLN A 321 1.53 18.35 -8.19
N TYR A 322 2.03 17.14 -8.05
CA TYR A 322 1.25 15.92 -8.27
C TYR A 322 0.31 15.57 -7.12
N ILE A 323 0.64 15.96 -5.89
CA ILE A 323 -0.30 15.87 -4.75
C ILE A 323 -1.50 16.79 -5.00
N ASN A 324 -1.26 18.03 -5.43
CA ASN A 324 -2.32 18.98 -5.76
C ASN A 324 -3.18 18.50 -6.93
N LEU A 325 -2.55 17.96 -7.98
CA LEU A 325 -3.27 17.36 -9.11
C LEU A 325 -4.17 16.19 -8.67
N LEU A 326 -3.64 15.30 -7.83
CA LEU A 326 -4.40 14.17 -7.31
C LEU A 326 -5.58 14.64 -6.45
N LYS A 327 -5.36 15.66 -5.63
CA LYS A 327 -6.41 16.27 -4.81
C LYS A 327 -7.52 16.88 -5.66
N GLU A 328 -7.18 17.66 -6.70
CA GLU A 328 -8.15 18.27 -7.60
C GLU A 328 -9.03 17.20 -8.29
N ARG A 329 -8.42 16.14 -8.81
CA ARG A 329 -9.14 15.01 -9.41
C ARG A 329 -10.10 14.35 -8.43
N SER A 330 -9.67 14.14 -7.21
CA SER A 330 -10.48 13.54 -6.15
C SER A 330 -11.62 14.46 -5.74
N ASP A 331 -11.37 15.75 -5.57
CA ASP A 331 -12.38 16.73 -5.17
C ASP A 331 -13.55 16.80 -6.18
N ILE A 332 -13.24 16.75 -7.49
CA ILE A 332 -14.25 16.70 -8.56
C ILE A 332 -15.11 15.44 -8.42
N LEU A 333 -14.48 14.27 -8.34
CA LEU A 333 -15.20 12.99 -8.26
C LEU A 333 -16.06 12.89 -7.00
N LEU A 334 -15.54 13.33 -5.84
CA LEU A 334 -16.25 13.30 -4.57
C LEU A 334 -17.44 14.26 -4.54
N LYS A 335 -17.27 15.48 -5.07
CA LYS A 335 -18.34 16.45 -5.20
C LYS A 335 -19.50 15.88 -6.03
N GLU A 336 -19.19 15.38 -7.23
CA GLU A 336 -20.19 14.76 -8.09
C GLU A 336 -20.78 13.48 -7.51
N ALA A 337 -19.98 12.66 -6.79
CA ALA A 337 -20.49 11.46 -6.12
C ALA A 337 -21.56 11.82 -5.08
N LYS A 338 -21.33 12.91 -4.32
CA LYS A 338 -22.31 13.41 -3.36
C LYS A 338 -23.56 13.95 -4.05
N GLU A 339 -23.42 14.75 -5.12
CA GLU A 339 -24.54 15.34 -5.88
C GLU A 339 -25.41 14.27 -6.56
N ASN A 340 -24.81 13.16 -7.00
CA ASN A 340 -25.51 12.07 -7.67
C ASN A 340 -25.82 10.88 -6.74
N GLU A 341 -25.60 11.00 -5.44
CA GLU A 341 -25.82 9.91 -4.47
C GLU A 341 -25.11 8.61 -4.85
N LEU A 342 -23.91 8.69 -5.45
CA LEU A 342 -23.09 7.51 -5.73
C LEU A 342 -22.54 6.95 -4.40
N PRO A 343 -22.85 5.70 -4.04
CA PRO A 343 -22.38 5.12 -2.77
C PRO A 343 -20.88 4.83 -2.86
N ILE A 344 -20.08 5.54 -2.07
CA ILE A 344 -18.64 5.31 -1.98
C ILE A 344 -18.24 4.92 -0.55
N TYR A 345 -17.14 4.19 -0.42
CA TYR A 345 -16.49 3.99 0.88
C TYR A 345 -15.89 5.30 1.41
N PRO A 346 -15.71 5.42 2.73
CA PRO A 346 -15.06 6.59 3.29
C PRO A 346 -13.70 6.82 2.63
N TYR A 347 -13.56 8.02 2.05
CA TYR A 347 -12.35 8.48 1.40
C TYR A 347 -11.84 9.73 2.11
N LYS A 348 -10.54 9.82 2.34
CA LYS A 348 -9.88 11.02 2.85
C LYS A 348 -8.89 11.58 1.84
N GLU A 349 -8.07 10.70 1.24
CA GLU A 349 -6.98 11.09 0.35
C GLU A 349 -6.41 9.87 -0.40
N GLY A 350 -5.61 10.11 -1.45
CA GLY A 350 -4.87 9.05 -2.10
C GLY A 350 -5.30 8.69 -3.51
N PHE A 351 -4.80 7.58 -3.99
CA PHE A 351 -4.84 7.16 -5.38
C PHE A 351 -6.17 6.57 -5.83
N PHE A 352 -7.03 6.15 -4.88
CA PHE A 352 -8.18 5.31 -5.19
C PHE A 352 -9.44 5.75 -4.47
N ILE A 353 -10.55 5.80 -5.20
CA ILE A 353 -11.90 5.88 -4.65
C ILE A 353 -12.60 4.55 -4.91
N THR A 354 -13.35 4.01 -3.95
CA THR A 354 -14.08 2.77 -4.13
C THR A 354 -15.58 2.97 -3.99
N ILE A 355 -16.31 2.59 -5.04
CA ILE A 355 -17.77 2.56 -5.07
C ILE A 355 -18.23 1.33 -4.32
N LYS A 356 -19.20 1.46 -3.40
CA LYS A 356 -19.84 0.34 -2.72
C LYS A 356 -20.79 -0.38 -3.65
N VAL A 357 -20.53 -1.64 -3.87
CA VAL A 357 -21.35 -2.49 -4.73
C VAL A 357 -21.46 -3.86 -4.10
N ASP A 358 -22.68 -4.31 -3.88
CA ASP A 358 -22.95 -5.64 -3.38
C ASP A 358 -22.35 -6.71 -4.31
N ASN A 359 -21.77 -7.76 -3.72
CA ASN A 359 -21.12 -8.82 -4.47
C ASN A 359 -22.08 -9.54 -5.42
N SER A 360 -23.39 -9.56 -5.15
CA SER A 360 -24.41 -10.20 -6.00
C SER A 360 -24.62 -9.51 -7.36
N ILE A 361 -24.35 -8.21 -7.43
CA ILE A 361 -24.52 -7.40 -8.65
C ILE A 361 -23.20 -6.89 -9.22
N LYS A 362 -22.10 -7.04 -8.49
CA LYS A 362 -20.79 -6.46 -8.82
C LYS A 362 -20.29 -6.85 -10.21
N ASP A 363 -20.38 -8.14 -10.55
CA ASP A 363 -19.92 -8.63 -11.84
C ASP A 363 -20.73 -8.01 -13.00
N LYS A 364 -22.05 -7.98 -12.87
CA LYS A 364 -22.94 -7.36 -13.86
C LYS A 364 -22.63 -5.86 -14.00
N TYR A 365 -22.47 -5.17 -12.88
CA TYR A 365 -22.11 -3.74 -12.89
C TYR A 365 -20.77 -3.48 -13.59
N HIS A 366 -19.75 -4.26 -13.26
CA HIS A 366 -18.44 -4.14 -13.88
C HIS A 366 -18.45 -4.42 -15.39
N GLN A 367 -19.24 -5.40 -15.85
CA GLN A 367 -19.43 -5.68 -17.26
C GLN A 367 -20.11 -4.52 -17.99
N GLU A 368 -21.14 -3.89 -17.40
CA GLU A 368 -21.79 -2.73 -17.98
C GLU A 368 -20.84 -1.51 -18.04
N LEU A 369 -19.99 -1.30 -17.04
CA LEU A 369 -18.95 -0.27 -17.09
C LEU A 369 -18.00 -0.48 -18.29
N ILE A 370 -17.54 -1.73 -18.52
CA ILE A 370 -16.67 -2.05 -19.65
C ILE A 370 -17.36 -1.79 -21.00
N LYS A 371 -18.66 -2.10 -21.14
CA LYS A 371 -19.44 -1.79 -22.35
C LYS A 371 -19.49 -0.29 -22.63
N GLU A 372 -19.52 0.53 -21.59
CA GLU A 372 -19.50 1.99 -21.67
C GLU A 372 -18.08 2.59 -21.74
N ASN A 373 -17.08 1.74 -22.02
CA ASN A 373 -15.64 2.08 -22.08
C ASN A 373 -15.08 2.68 -20.78
N ILE A 374 -15.61 2.28 -19.64
CA ILE A 374 -15.13 2.63 -18.31
C ILE A 374 -14.46 1.39 -17.71
N PHE A 375 -13.14 1.44 -17.60
CA PHE A 375 -12.33 0.35 -17.11
C PHE A 375 -11.88 0.63 -15.67
N THR A 376 -12.33 -0.22 -14.76
CA THR A 376 -12.10 -0.11 -13.31
C THR A 376 -11.68 -1.46 -12.75
N VAL A 377 -11.41 -1.57 -11.46
CA VAL A 377 -10.99 -2.83 -10.84
C VAL A 377 -12.00 -3.29 -9.80
N GLN A 378 -12.42 -4.55 -9.91
CA GLN A 378 -13.23 -5.18 -8.87
C GLN A 378 -12.42 -5.42 -7.61
N VAL A 379 -13.01 -5.07 -6.47
CA VAL A 379 -12.53 -5.42 -5.13
C VAL A 379 -13.64 -6.12 -4.36
N ASN A 380 -13.36 -6.62 -3.17
CA ASN A 380 -14.43 -7.18 -2.35
C ASN A 380 -15.44 -6.08 -2.00
N GLU A 381 -16.73 -6.35 -2.19
CA GLU A 381 -17.85 -5.43 -1.93
C GLU A 381 -17.73 -4.06 -2.63
N GLY A 382 -17.03 -4.00 -3.78
CA GLY A 382 -16.90 -2.73 -4.46
C GLY A 382 -16.16 -2.73 -5.80
N ILE A 383 -16.13 -1.55 -6.37
CA ILE A 383 -15.39 -1.21 -7.60
C ILE A 383 -14.42 -0.07 -7.31
N ARG A 384 -13.14 -0.33 -7.49
CA ARG A 384 -12.06 0.64 -7.31
C ARG A 384 -11.88 1.49 -8.57
N VAL A 385 -11.86 2.79 -8.41
CA VAL A 385 -11.52 3.80 -9.42
C VAL A 385 -10.14 4.36 -9.09
N ALA A 386 -9.16 4.17 -9.99
CA ALA A 386 -7.83 4.73 -9.83
C ALA A 386 -7.82 6.20 -10.28
N VAL A 387 -8.02 7.11 -9.34
CA VAL A 387 -8.03 8.57 -9.56
C VAL A 387 -6.68 9.05 -10.09
N CYS A 388 -5.60 8.40 -9.65
CA CYS A 388 -4.23 8.73 -10.05
C CYS A 388 -3.94 8.57 -11.55
N SER A 389 -4.79 7.84 -12.27
CA SER A 389 -4.59 7.59 -13.71
C SER A 389 -5.55 8.38 -14.62
N LEU A 390 -6.39 9.23 -14.06
CA LEU A 390 -7.40 9.97 -14.80
C LEU A 390 -6.98 11.43 -15.00
N PRO A 391 -6.94 11.96 -16.23
CA PRO A 391 -6.87 13.40 -16.43
C PRO A 391 -8.11 14.11 -15.87
N ILE A 392 -7.98 15.37 -15.47
CA ILE A 392 -9.05 16.17 -14.86
C ILE A 392 -10.30 16.19 -15.73
N ASN A 393 -10.15 16.37 -17.06
CA ASN A 393 -11.27 16.40 -17.99
C ASN A 393 -12.10 15.11 -17.99
N LYS A 394 -11.54 13.99 -17.62
CA LYS A 394 -12.22 12.68 -17.49
C LYS A 394 -12.84 12.44 -16.12
N CYS A 395 -12.51 13.28 -15.14
CA CYS A 395 -13.14 13.23 -13.83
C CYS A 395 -14.55 13.84 -13.87
N TYR A 396 -14.75 14.88 -14.69
CA TYR A 396 -16.07 15.52 -14.84
C TYR A 396 -17.09 14.58 -15.45
N GLY A 397 -18.28 14.51 -14.85
CA GLY A 397 -19.40 13.68 -15.25
C GLY A 397 -19.21 12.18 -14.98
N LEU A 398 -18.03 11.75 -14.52
CA LEU A 398 -17.74 10.33 -14.29
C LEU A 398 -18.61 9.75 -13.18
N SER A 399 -18.74 10.45 -12.05
CA SER A 399 -19.54 9.96 -10.92
C SER A 399 -21.01 9.79 -11.28
N LYS A 400 -21.55 10.70 -12.11
CA LYS A 400 -22.92 10.58 -12.65
C LYS A 400 -23.06 9.33 -13.53
N ARG A 401 -22.15 9.13 -14.49
CA ARG A 401 -22.16 7.93 -15.36
C ARG A 401 -22.09 6.63 -14.56
N LEU A 402 -21.21 6.59 -13.55
CA LEU A 402 -21.09 5.44 -12.65
C LEU A 402 -22.38 5.16 -11.89
N LYS A 403 -23.08 6.21 -11.42
CA LYS A 403 -24.38 6.08 -10.74
C LYS A 403 -25.48 5.62 -11.68
N ASP A 404 -25.57 6.18 -12.87
CA ASP A 404 -26.60 5.84 -13.86
C ASP A 404 -26.50 4.35 -14.25
N ILE A 405 -25.28 3.85 -14.47
CA ILE A 405 -25.03 2.42 -14.76
C ILE A 405 -25.36 1.55 -13.54
N LEU A 406 -25.03 2.00 -12.31
CA LEU A 406 -25.36 1.26 -11.10
C LEU A 406 -26.88 1.13 -10.92
N ASN A 407 -27.63 2.20 -11.17
CA ASN A 407 -29.10 2.18 -11.12
C ASN A 407 -29.69 1.23 -12.16
N LYS A 408 -29.19 1.26 -13.42
CA LYS A 408 -29.59 0.33 -14.48
C LYS A 408 -29.39 -1.15 -14.11
N VAL A 409 -28.36 -1.45 -13.31
CA VAL A 409 -28.06 -2.83 -12.89
C VAL A 409 -28.93 -3.29 -11.71
N LYS A 410 -29.32 -2.36 -10.85
CA LYS A 410 -30.18 -2.63 -9.69
C LYS A 410 -31.65 -2.80 -10.07
N GLY A 411 -32.07 -2.16 -11.15
CA GLY A 411 -33.46 -2.18 -11.58
C GLY A 411 -34.15 -2.31 -12.34
#